data_a61162f5662b27f520f9565d4ba62ab0
#
_entry.id   a61162f5662b27f520f9565d4ba62ab0
#
_cell.length_a   1.000
_cell.length_b   1.000
_cell.length_c   1.000
_cell.angle_alpha   90.00
_cell.angle_beta   90.00
_cell.angle_gamma   90.00
#
_symmetry.space_group_name_H-M   'P 1'
#
loop_
_entity.id
_entity.type
_entity.pdbx_description
1 polymer ?
#
loop_
_entity_poly.entity_id
_entity_poly.type
_entity_poly.pdbx_seq_one_letter_code
_entity_poly.pdbx_strand_id
1 'polypeptide(L)'
;MGSGSTQSFGHNPPPWRVAWHSAKHSIGFSGDHLLSIIQAAGWPIWPLILCSVVALALIIERFYHLRAALVAPGKLLDEVITLTRTSLPTTDVVSKLSASSVLGGLLAAGLRAVMAEPRITEVSLRQAFENAGREAVHALEKYLNTLGTIASAAPLLGLFGTVVGMIEIFGSQAPTGGSNPQLLAHGISVALYNTAFGLIIAIPSLMFYRYFRGRVDEFQLGMEMSAERMVPHLMRFAVRTPATTA
;
A
#
# COMPACT_ATOMS: atom_id res chain seq x y z
N MET A 1 -24.45 -49.40 57.02
CA MET A 1 -24.44 -49.79 55.62
C MET A 1 -25.17 -48.68 54.85
N GLY A 2 -24.44 -47.71 54.25
CA GLY A 2 -24.95 -46.63 53.50
C GLY A 2 -24.11 -46.44 52.26
N SER A 3 -24.66 -46.84 51.10
CA SER A 3 -24.00 -46.77 49.81
C SER A 3 -24.12 -45.34 49.30
N GLY A 4 -23.00 -44.61 49.25
CA GLY A 4 -22.90 -43.30 48.62
C GLY A 4 -22.83 -43.44 47.10
N SER A 5 -23.86 -43.00 46.40
CA SER A 5 -23.87 -42.83 44.95
C SER A 5 -23.15 -41.56 44.56
N THR A 6 -21.94 -41.66 44.02
CA THR A 6 -21.22 -40.57 43.38
C THR A 6 -21.89 -40.22 42.05
N GLN A 7 -22.63 -39.14 42.01
CA GLN A 7 -23.11 -38.55 40.77
C GLN A 7 -21.92 -37.93 40.01
N SER A 8 -21.55 -38.54 38.88
CA SER A 8 -20.61 -37.94 37.94
C SER A 8 -21.29 -36.75 37.23
N PHE A 9 -20.85 -35.54 37.56
CA PHE A 9 -21.20 -34.32 36.81
C PHE A 9 -20.58 -34.41 35.42
N GLY A 10 -21.39 -34.82 34.43
CA GLY A 10 -21.01 -34.76 33.03
C GLY A 10 -20.70 -33.31 32.62
N HIS A 11 -19.44 -33.08 32.31
CA HIS A 11 -18.95 -31.78 31.82
C HIS A 11 -19.46 -31.58 30.39
N ASN A 12 -20.66 -31.07 30.23
CA ASN A 12 -21.16 -30.63 28.91
C ASN A 12 -20.37 -29.39 28.49
N PRO A 13 -19.67 -29.41 27.35
CA PRO A 13 -18.94 -28.24 26.89
C PRO A 13 -19.92 -27.11 26.62
N PRO A 14 -19.54 -25.83 26.91
CA PRO A 14 -20.41 -24.69 26.72
C PRO A 14 -20.80 -24.55 25.23
N PRO A 15 -22.02 -24.09 24.93
CA PRO A 15 -22.61 -24.08 23.58
C PRO A 15 -21.77 -23.37 22.52
N TRP A 16 -20.94 -22.41 22.93
CA TRP A 16 -20.03 -21.75 22.03
C TRP A 16 -18.85 -22.65 21.55
N ARG A 17 -18.43 -23.64 22.35
CA ARG A 17 -17.40 -24.61 21.91
C ARG A 17 -17.91 -25.56 20.83
N VAL A 18 -19.17 -25.95 20.92
CA VAL A 18 -19.81 -26.79 19.91
C VAL A 18 -20.00 -25.99 18.60
N ALA A 19 -20.39 -24.72 18.69
CA ALA A 19 -20.51 -23.83 17.55
C ALA A 19 -19.16 -23.62 16.81
N TRP A 20 -18.04 -23.49 17.53
CA TRP A 20 -16.70 -23.35 16.94
C TRP A 20 -16.22 -24.62 16.22
N HIS A 21 -16.53 -25.79 16.74
CA HIS A 21 -16.18 -27.07 16.08
C HIS A 21 -17.02 -27.31 14.81
N SER A 22 -18.28 -26.93 14.83
CA SER A 22 -19.16 -27.03 13.65
C SER A 22 -18.74 -26.03 12.55
N ALA A 23 -18.33 -24.81 12.92
CA ALA A 23 -17.85 -23.79 11.99
C ALA A 23 -16.50 -24.19 11.31
N LYS A 24 -15.63 -24.91 12.00
CA LYS A 24 -14.35 -25.37 11.43
C LYS A 24 -14.49 -26.41 10.31
N HIS A 25 -15.54 -27.19 10.30
CA HIS A 25 -15.78 -28.22 9.27
C HIS A 25 -16.51 -27.70 8.03
N SER A 26 -17.13 -26.50 8.07
CA SER A 26 -17.84 -25.94 6.90
C SER A 26 -17.01 -24.94 6.08
N ILE A 27 -15.78 -24.60 6.46
CA ILE A 27 -14.89 -23.77 5.65
C ILE A 27 -13.90 -24.68 4.89
N GLY A 28 -14.42 -25.66 4.19
CA GLY A 28 -13.72 -26.33 3.11
C GLY A 28 -13.68 -25.39 1.90
N PHE A 29 -12.60 -24.66 1.71
CA PHE A 29 -12.36 -23.80 0.57
C PHE A 29 -12.12 -24.68 -0.68
N SER A 30 -13.17 -25.33 -1.18
CA SER A 30 -13.16 -26.04 -2.46
C SER A 30 -13.41 -25.04 -3.56
N GLY A 31 -12.60 -25.06 -4.64
CA GLY A 31 -12.74 -24.13 -5.77
C GLY A 31 -14.18 -24.09 -6.34
N ASP A 32 -14.91 -25.22 -6.28
CA ASP A 32 -16.30 -25.31 -6.73
C ASP A 32 -17.27 -24.44 -5.91
N HIS A 33 -17.03 -24.30 -4.60
CA HIS A 33 -17.81 -23.40 -3.75
C HIS A 33 -17.56 -21.92 -4.05
N LEU A 34 -16.33 -21.55 -4.41
CA LEU A 34 -16.02 -20.18 -4.81
C LEU A 34 -16.71 -19.80 -6.12
N LEU A 35 -16.67 -20.68 -7.09
CA LEU A 35 -17.34 -20.45 -8.38
C LEU A 35 -18.86 -20.31 -8.20
N SER A 36 -19.47 -21.14 -7.36
CA SER A 36 -20.91 -21.05 -7.11
C SER A 36 -21.30 -19.75 -6.39
N ILE A 37 -20.46 -19.25 -5.45
CA ILE A 37 -20.67 -17.97 -4.77
C ILE A 37 -20.51 -16.80 -5.76
N ILE A 38 -19.49 -16.84 -6.64
CA ILE A 38 -19.27 -15.81 -7.67
C ILE A 38 -20.47 -15.76 -8.63
N GLN A 39 -20.96 -16.91 -9.08
CA GLN A 39 -22.14 -16.98 -9.93
C GLN A 39 -23.41 -16.49 -9.23
N ALA A 40 -23.57 -16.80 -7.94
CA ALA A 40 -24.69 -16.35 -7.14
C ALA A 40 -24.67 -14.84 -6.85
N ALA A 41 -23.49 -14.23 -6.69
CA ALA A 41 -23.33 -12.81 -6.36
C ALA A 41 -23.72 -11.85 -7.50
N GLY A 42 -23.94 -12.37 -8.71
CA GLY A 42 -24.39 -11.61 -9.87
C GLY A 42 -23.32 -10.69 -10.48
N TRP A 43 -23.75 -9.77 -11.36
CA TRP A 43 -22.83 -8.89 -12.07
C TRP A 43 -22.01 -7.91 -11.18
N PRO A 44 -22.49 -7.44 -10.00
CA PRO A 44 -21.74 -6.49 -9.17
C PRO A 44 -20.42 -7.05 -8.60
N ILE A 45 -20.21 -8.36 -8.64
CA ILE A 45 -18.95 -8.96 -8.15
C ILE A 45 -17.77 -8.69 -9.10
N TRP A 46 -18.01 -8.46 -10.39
CA TRP A 46 -16.93 -8.29 -11.38
C TRP A 46 -16.01 -7.08 -11.12
N PRO A 47 -16.54 -5.89 -10.79
CA PRO A 47 -15.72 -4.76 -10.36
C PRO A 47 -14.88 -5.08 -9.12
N LEU A 48 -15.41 -5.85 -8.16
CA LEU A 48 -14.67 -6.27 -6.96
C LEU A 48 -13.51 -7.21 -7.29
N ILE A 49 -13.73 -8.17 -8.20
CA ILE A 49 -12.67 -9.07 -8.67
C ILE A 49 -11.56 -8.26 -9.37
N LEU A 50 -11.93 -7.30 -10.23
CA LEU A 50 -10.96 -6.42 -10.86
C LEU A 50 -10.15 -5.63 -9.82
N CYS A 51 -10.81 -5.04 -8.83
CA CYS A 51 -10.14 -4.33 -7.71
C CYS A 51 -9.19 -5.25 -6.95
N SER A 52 -9.58 -6.51 -6.71
CA SER A 52 -8.74 -7.50 -6.03
C SER A 52 -7.46 -7.80 -6.80
N VAL A 53 -7.58 -8.07 -8.11
CA VAL A 53 -6.42 -8.35 -8.97
C VAL A 53 -5.48 -7.15 -9.04
N VAL A 54 -6.04 -5.94 -9.23
CA VAL A 54 -5.24 -4.70 -9.28
C VAL A 54 -4.57 -4.44 -7.94
N ALA A 55 -5.29 -4.57 -6.81
CA ALA A 55 -4.72 -4.37 -5.47
C ALA A 55 -3.56 -5.34 -5.22
N LEU A 56 -3.74 -6.63 -5.54
CA LEU A 56 -2.70 -7.64 -5.36
C LEU A 56 -1.46 -7.34 -6.23
N ALA A 57 -1.66 -6.96 -7.49
CA ALA A 57 -0.58 -6.59 -8.40
C ALA A 57 0.20 -5.37 -7.87
N LEU A 58 -0.50 -4.33 -7.38
CA LEU A 58 0.12 -3.14 -6.79
C LEU A 58 0.87 -3.46 -5.49
N ILE A 59 0.33 -4.31 -4.65
CA ILE A 59 1.01 -4.73 -3.41
C ILE A 59 2.33 -5.44 -3.74
N ILE A 60 2.31 -6.40 -4.67
CA ILE A 60 3.51 -7.13 -5.08
C ILE A 60 4.54 -6.18 -5.70
N GLU A 61 4.12 -5.30 -6.60
CA GLU A 61 4.97 -4.32 -7.26
C GLU A 61 5.62 -3.38 -6.23
N ARG A 62 4.86 -2.87 -5.26
CA ARG A 62 5.37 -1.99 -4.21
C ARG A 62 6.34 -2.68 -3.27
N PHE A 63 6.12 -3.94 -2.91
CA PHE A 63 7.09 -4.72 -2.15
C PHE A 63 8.45 -4.84 -2.84
N TYR A 64 8.46 -4.89 -4.17
CA TYR A 64 9.69 -4.95 -4.94
C TYR A 64 10.40 -3.60 -5.01
N HIS A 65 9.65 -2.52 -5.33
CA HIS A 65 10.21 -1.20 -5.59
C HIS A 65 10.58 -0.41 -4.31
N LEU A 66 9.88 -0.60 -3.19
CA LEU A 66 10.17 0.08 -1.92
C LEU A 66 11.21 -0.68 -1.05
N ARG A 67 12.06 -1.48 -1.66
CA ARG A 67 13.19 -2.09 -0.94
C ARG A 67 14.27 -1.05 -0.68
N ALA A 68 14.77 -0.98 0.57
CA ALA A 68 15.81 -0.04 0.97
C ALA A 68 17.07 -0.11 0.09
N ALA A 69 17.43 -1.32 -0.36
CA ALA A 69 18.56 -1.52 -1.25
C ALA A 69 18.43 -0.83 -2.62
N LEU A 70 17.20 -0.64 -3.11
CA LEU A 70 16.93 0.01 -4.40
C LEU A 70 16.68 1.51 -4.24
N VAL A 71 16.07 1.94 -3.15
CA VAL A 71 15.71 3.34 -2.93
C VAL A 71 16.85 4.13 -2.32
N ALA A 72 17.41 3.66 -1.20
CA ALA A 72 18.43 4.36 -0.43
C ALA A 72 19.46 3.36 0.13
N PRO A 73 20.46 2.93 -0.68
CA PRO A 73 21.53 2.10 -0.18
C PRO A 73 22.31 2.83 0.93
N GLY A 74 22.43 2.20 2.11
CA GLY A 74 22.94 2.86 3.33
C GLY A 74 24.39 3.39 3.24
N LYS A 75 25.20 2.88 2.32
CA LYS A 75 26.59 3.30 2.13
C LYS A 75 26.79 4.36 1.05
N LEU A 76 25.76 4.59 0.20
CA LEU A 76 25.87 5.42 -0.99
C LEU A 76 26.29 6.87 -0.67
N LEU A 77 25.73 7.46 0.38
CA LEU A 77 26.08 8.82 0.78
C LEU A 77 27.56 8.93 1.17
N ASP A 78 28.08 8.01 1.98
CA ASP A 78 29.46 8.03 2.45
C ASP A 78 30.45 7.74 1.30
N GLU A 79 30.06 6.91 0.33
CA GLU A 79 30.81 6.68 -0.92
C GLU A 79 30.88 7.96 -1.76
N VAL A 80 29.76 8.65 -1.96
CA VAL A 80 29.72 9.92 -2.72
C VAL A 80 30.53 11.00 -2.00
N ILE A 81 30.43 11.14 -0.68
CA ILE A 81 31.24 12.07 0.09
C ILE A 81 32.73 11.75 -0.06
N THR A 82 33.11 10.48 -0.07
CA THR A 82 34.50 10.05 -0.24
C THR A 82 35.03 10.34 -1.65
N LEU A 83 34.21 10.05 -2.67
CA LEU A 83 34.55 10.35 -4.08
C LEU A 83 34.73 11.85 -4.32
N THR A 84 33.92 12.67 -3.64
CA THR A 84 33.95 14.14 -3.79
C THR A 84 34.92 14.83 -2.82
N ARG A 85 35.77 14.10 -2.09
CA ARG A 85 36.72 14.72 -1.13
C ARG A 85 37.72 15.66 -1.79
N THR A 86 38.23 15.28 -2.95
CA THR A 86 39.37 15.97 -3.62
C THR A 86 38.92 16.79 -4.83
N SER A 87 37.96 16.27 -5.60
CA SER A 87 37.46 16.92 -6.82
C SER A 87 36.04 16.53 -7.11
N LEU A 88 35.34 17.34 -7.89
CA LEU A 88 34.03 16.98 -8.41
C LEU A 88 34.16 15.81 -9.41
N PRO A 89 33.24 14.85 -9.37
CA PRO A 89 33.23 13.71 -10.30
C PRO A 89 32.89 14.17 -11.72
N THR A 90 33.26 13.35 -12.70
CA THR A 90 32.91 13.59 -14.11
C THR A 90 31.41 13.42 -14.34
N THR A 91 30.89 14.06 -15.39
CA THR A 91 29.46 13.97 -15.76
C THR A 91 28.99 12.53 -15.97
N ASP A 92 29.88 11.65 -16.47
CA ASP A 92 29.57 10.23 -16.65
C ASP A 92 29.33 9.50 -15.30
N VAL A 93 30.14 9.81 -14.28
CA VAL A 93 29.97 9.25 -12.94
C VAL A 93 28.68 9.76 -12.30
N VAL A 94 28.36 11.06 -12.47
CA VAL A 94 27.10 11.65 -11.97
C VAL A 94 25.88 11.02 -12.67
N SER A 95 25.97 10.73 -13.95
CA SER A 95 24.88 10.08 -14.69
C SER A 95 24.66 8.61 -14.22
N LYS A 96 25.73 7.85 -14.01
CA LYS A 96 25.66 6.50 -13.43
C LYS A 96 25.10 6.52 -12.01
N LEU A 97 25.50 7.48 -11.19
CA LEU A 97 24.97 7.68 -9.85
C LEU A 97 23.46 7.93 -9.88
N SER A 98 23.01 8.81 -10.79
CA SER A 98 21.57 9.11 -10.90
C SER A 98 20.72 7.91 -11.34
N ALA A 99 21.28 6.98 -12.07
CA ALA A 99 20.61 5.77 -12.52
C ALA A 99 20.66 4.62 -11.50
N SER A 100 21.50 4.71 -10.47
CA SER A 100 21.74 3.62 -9.52
C SER A 100 20.64 3.41 -8.49
N SER A 101 20.05 4.50 -8.02
CA SER A 101 18.98 4.49 -6.99
C SER A 101 18.30 5.84 -6.88
N VAL A 102 17.17 5.90 -6.14
CA VAL A 102 16.44 7.14 -5.91
C VAL A 102 17.29 8.15 -5.13
N LEU A 103 17.99 7.71 -4.08
CA LEU A 103 18.97 8.53 -3.35
C LEU A 103 20.12 8.97 -4.26
N GLY A 104 20.59 8.10 -5.15
CA GLY A 104 21.60 8.44 -6.16
C GLY A 104 21.14 9.56 -7.09
N GLY A 105 19.89 9.56 -7.49
CA GLY A 105 19.26 10.64 -8.25
C GLY A 105 19.28 11.98 -7.52
N LEU A 106 18.92 11.98 -6.24
CA LEU A 106 18.96 13.16 -5.37
C LEU A 106 20.38 13.73 -5.25
N LEU A 107 21.36 12.88 -4.92
CA LEU A 107 22.76 13.29 -4.77
C LEU A 107 23.36 13.79 -6.10
N ALA A 108 23.01 13.17 -7.21
CA ALA A 108 23.41 13.60 -8.54
C ALA A 108 22.82 14.96 -8.91
N ALA A 109 21.62 15.31 -8.47
CA ALA A 109 21.02 16.62 -8.70
C ALA A 109 21.83 17.74 -8.02
N GLY A 110 22.24 17.55 -6.76
CA GLY A 110 23.12 18.49 -6.06
C GLY A 110 24.48 18.63 -6.73
N LEU A 111 25.08 17.52 -7.17
CA LEU A 111 26.36 17.53 -7.90
C LEU A 111 26.24 18.29 -9.23
N ARG A 112 25.19 18.05 -10.01
CA ARG A 112 24.92 18.78 -11.26
C ARG A 112 24.74 20.26 -11.04
N ALA A 113 24.03 20.67 -9.97
CA ALA A 113 23.82 22.07 -9.64
C ALA A 113 25.15 22.80 -9.39
N VAL A 114 26.08 22.22 -8.61
CA VAL A 114 27.40 22.80 -8.36
C VAL A 114 28.28 22.79 -9.61
N MET A 115 28.19 21.76 -10.45
CA MET A 115 28.94 21.67 -11.71
C MET A 115 28.46 22.69 -12.76
N ALA A 116 27.15 22.97 -12.80
CA ALA A 116 26.54 23.90 -13.74
C ALA A 116 26.79 25.35 -13.35
N GLU A 117 26.82 25.64 -12.05
CA GLU A 117 27.01 27.01 -11.55
C GLU A 117 28.11 27.04 -10.48
N PRO A 118 29.36 27.38 -10.86
CA PRO A 118 30.49 27.43 -9.92
C PRO A 118 30.31 28.46 -8.79
N ARG A 119 29.43 29.43 -8.93
CA ARG A 119 29.10 30.45 -7.92
C ARG A 119 27.74 30.22 -7.27
N ILE A 120 27.29 28.97 -7.23
CA ILE A 120 26.01 28.61 -6.65
C ILE A 120 25.92 29.07 -5.18
N THR A 121 24.78 29.60 -4.80
CA THR A 121 24.52 29.94 -3.40
C THR A 121 24.02 28.70 -2.64
N GLU A 122 24.19 28.71 -1.32
CA GLU A 122 23.66 27.64 -0.48
C GLU A 122 22.15 27.48 -0.63
N VAL A 123 21.43 28.61 -0.77
CA VAL A 123 19.98 28.62 -0.97
C VAL A 123 19.61 27.92 -2.28
N SER A 124 20.31 28.25 -3.38
CA SER A 124 20.07 27.62 -4.68
C SER A 124 20.39 26.12 -4.67
N LEU A 125 21.45 25.71 -3.96
CA LEU A 125 21.81 24.30 -3.83
C LEU A 125 20.77 23.52 -3.01
N ARG A 126 20.27 24.11 -1.90
CA ARG A 126 19.16 23.51 -1.12
C ARG A 126 17.90 23.38 -1.97
N GLN A 127 17.58 24.41 -2.75
CA GLN A 127 16.44 24.37 -3.66
C GLN A 127 16.56 23.26 -4.73
N ALA A 128 17.77 23.01 -5.24
CA ALA A 128 18.02 21.90 -6.17
C ALA A 128 17.77 20.55 -5.50
N PHE A 129 18.21 20.36 -4.26
CA PHE A 129 17.92 19.14 -3.49
C PHE A 129 16.42 18.98 -3.17
N GLU A 130 15.74 20.05 -2.77
CA GLU A 130 14.30 20.01 -2.49
C GLU A 130 13.48 19.65 -3.74
N ASN A 131 13.85 20.21 -4.91
CA ASN A 131 13.16 19.89 -6.17
C ASN A 131 13.35 18.40 -6.52
N ALA A 132 14.59 17.91 -6.45
CA ALA A 132 14.89 16.52 -6.71
C ALA A 132 14.24 15.59 -5.66
N GLY A 133 14.19 16.01 -4.40
CA GLY A 133 13.52 15.26 -3.33
C GLY A 133 12.02 15.13 -3.56
N ARG A 134 11.34 16.22 -3.96
CA ARG A 134 9.91 16.19 -4.31
C ARG A 134 9.62 15.28 -5.48
N GLU A 135 10.46 15.31 -6.52
CA GLU A 135 10.33 14.40 -7.67
C GLU A 135 10.53 12.94 -7.25
N ALA A 136 11.53 12.67 -6.42
CA ALA A 136 11.82 11.35 -5.88
C ALA A 136 10.63 10.81 -5.05
N VAL A 137 10.08 11.60 -4.13
CA VAL A 137 8.91 11.23 -3.32
C VAL A 137 7.71 10.97 -4.20
N HIS A 138 7.44 11.84 -5.18
CA HIS A 138 6.34 11.64 -6.13
C HIS A 138 6.46 10.33 -6.90
N ALA A 139 7.66 9.96 -7.32
CA ALA A 139 7.92 8.69 -7.99
C ALA A 139 7.69 7.47 -7.05
N LEU A 140 8.07 7.59 -5.76
CA LEU A 140 7.84 6.55 -4.76
C LEU A 140 6.36 6.40 -4.41
N GLU A 141 5.58 7.48 -4.40
CA GLU A 141 4.14 7.48 -4.13
C GLU A 141 3.28 7.01 -5.30
N LYS A 142 3.86 6.90 -6.48
CA LYS A 142 3.17 6.51 -7.70
C LYS A 142 2.27 5.32 -7.50
N TYR A 143 1.25 4.96 -7.64
CA TYR A 143 0.37 3.80 -7.38
C TYR A 143 -0.12 3.64 -5.92
N LEU A 144 0.48 4.32 -4.93
CA LEU A 144 -0.06 4.27 -3.57
C LEU A 144 -1.47 4.84 -3.52
N ASN A 145 -1.70 5.96 -4.20
CA ASN A 145 -3.01 6.58 -4.27
C ASN A 145 -4.06 5.64 -4.88
N THR A 146 -3.70 4.86 -5.90
CA THR A 146 -4.60 3.86 -6.49
C THR A 146 -4.94 2.76 -5.48
N LEU A 147 -3.95 2.27 -4.72
CA LEU A 147 -4.20 1.27 -3.67
C LEU A 147 -5.09 1.83 -2.56
N GLY A 148 -4.87 3.10 -2.15
CA GLY A 148 -5.73 3.80 -1.20
C GLY A 148 -7.16 4.00 -1.70
N THR A 149 -7.32 4.28 -3.00
CA THR A 149 -8.64 4.38 -3.65
C THR A 149 -9.36 3.03 -3.64
N ILE A 150 -8.68 1.95 -3.97
CA ILE A 150 -9.26 0.59 -3.91
C ILE A 150 -9.68 0.26 -2.47
N ALA A 151 -8.83 0.56 -1.48
CA ALA A 151 -9.12 0.31 -0.08
C ALA A 151 -10.41 1.02 0.40
N SER A 152 -10.69 2.21 -0.11
CA SER A 152 -11.89 2.98 0.24
C SER A 152 -13.10 2.65 -0.64
N ALA A 153 -12.89 2.35 -1.92
CA ALA A 153 -13.96 2.07 -2.87
C ALA A 153 -14.51 0.63 -2.78
N ALA A 154 -13.66 -0.36 -2.45
CA ALA A 154 -14.09 -1.75 -2.42
C ALA A 154 -15.26 -2.04 -1.46
N PRO A 155 -15.32 -1.47 -0.23
CA PRO A 155 -16.48 -1.65 0.64
C PRO A 155 -17.75 -1.01 0.07
N LEU A 156 -17.61 0.14 -0.60
CA LEU A 156 -18.73 0.84 -1.24
C LEU A 156 -19.27 0.05 -2.43
N LEU A 157 -18.39 -0.56 -3.22
CA LEU A 157 -18.79 -1.47 -4.30
C LEU A 157 -19.47 -2.72 -3.74
N GLY A 158 -18.99 -3.25 -2.61
CA GLY A 158 -19.67 -4.35 -1.92
C GLY A 158 -21.06 -3.97 -1.44
N LEU A 159 -21.21 -2.81 -0.82
CA LEU A 159 -22.51 -2.27 -0.41
C LEU A 159 -23.42 -2.03 -1.61
N PHE A 160 -22.90 -1.46 -2.69
CA PHE A 160 -23.65 -1.28 -3.94
C PHE A 160 -24.19 -2.63 -4.46
N GLY A 161 -23.38 -3.68 -4.41
CA GLY A 161 -23.82 -5.03 -4.77
C GLY A 161 -24.98 -5.54 -3.93
N THR A 162 -25.03 -5.21 -2.62
CA THR A 162 -26.18 -5.57 -1.79
C THR A 162 -27.45 -4.83 -2.18
N VAL A 163 -27.34 -3.54 -2.51
CA VAL A 163 -28.49 -2.75 -2.95
C VAL A 163 -29.06 -3.30 -4.25
N VAL A 164 -28.20 -3.58 -5.23
CA VAL A 164 -28.64 -4.20 -6.50
C VAL A 164 -29.31 -5.55 -6.27
N GLY A 165 -28.67 -6.43 -5.50
CA GLY A 165 -29.24 -7.75 -5.18
C GLY A 165 -30.61 -7.66 -4.49
N MET A 166 -30.77 -6.72 -3.57
CA MET A 166 -32.08 -6.51 -2.91
C MET A 166 -33.14 -5.99 -3.90
N ILE A 167 -32.79 -5.08 -4.80
CA ILE A 167 -33.72 -4.59 -5.84
C ILE A 167 -34.16 -5.75 -6.74
N GLU A 168 -33.24 -6.61 -7.17
CA GLU A 168 -33.56 -7.76 -8.02
C GLU A 168 -34.52 -8.74 -7.31
N ILE A 169 -34.28 -9.01 -6.01
CA ILE A 169 -35.12 -9.90 -5.21
C ILE A 169 -36.54 -9.33 -5.09
N PHE A 170 -36.68 -8.07 -4.67
CA PHE A 170 -37.99 -7.45 -4.51
C PHE A 170 -38.71 -7.23 -5.85
N GLY A 171 -37.98 -6.94 -6.91
CA GLY A 171 -38.50 -6.79 -8.26
C GLY A 171 -39.03 -8.10 -8.88
N SER A 172 -38.45 -9.23 -8.47
CA SER A 172 -38.90 -10.56 -8.95
C SER A 172 -40.09 -11.13 -8.19
N GLN A 173 -40.51 -10.52 -7.08
CA GLN A 173 -41.71 -10.93 -6.34
C GLN A 173 -42.96 -10.46 -7.07
N ALA A 174 -43.73 -11.41 -7.59
CA ALA A 174 -44.97 -11.11 -8.32
C ALA A 174 -46.02 -10.44 -7.40
N PRO A 175 -46.85 -9.50 -7.94
CA PRO A 175 -47.90 -8.81 -7.18
C PRO A 175 -49.02 -9.75 -6.67
N THR A 176 -49.02 -11.02 -7.06
CA THR A 176 -50.06 -12.02 -6.78
C THR A 176 -49.93 -12.76 -5.46
N GLY A 177 -49.16 -12.26 -4.49
CA GLY A 177 -49.36 -12.62 -3.07
C GLY A 177 -48.67 -13.89 -2.57
N GLY A 178 -47.71 -14.45 -3.28
CA GLY A 178 -46.94 -15.62 -2.79
C GLY A 178 -45.46 -15.27 -2.55
N SER A 179 -45.12 -14.63 -1.41
CA SER A 179 -43.73 -14.49 -1.02
C SER A 179 -43.17 -15.85 -0.59
N ASN A 180 -42.18 -16.37 -1.30
CA ASN A 180 -41.47 -17.57 -0.85
C ASN A 180 -40.34 -17.12 0.12
N PRO A 181 -40.46 -17.38 1.45
CA PRO A 181 -39.48 -16.93 2.43
C PRO A 181 -38.08 -17.50 2.19
N GLN A 182 -38.00 -18.69 1.57
CA GLN A 182 -36.72 -19.33 1.27
C GLN A 182 -35.99 -18.61 0.13
N LEU A 183 -36.71 -18.15 -0.87
CA LEU A 183 -36.16 -17.39 -1.99
C LEU A 183 -35.66 -16.01 -1.54
N LEU A 184 -36.43 -15.38 -0.63
CA LEU A 184 -36.02 -14.12 0.00
C LEU A 184 -34.77 -14.30 0.85
N ALA A 185 -34.72 -15.32 1.71
CA ALA A 185 -33.55 -15.62 2.55
C ALA A 185 -32.32 -15.91 1.72
N HIS A 186 -32.45 -16.68 0.62
CA HIS A 186 -31.36 -16.97 -0.30
C HIS A 186 -30.81 -15.70 -0.94
N GLY A 187 -31.68 -14.84 -1.46
CA GLY A 187 -31.25 -13.60 -2.11
C GLY A 187 -30.61 -12.60 -1.15
N ILE A 188 -31.09 -12.50 0.09
CA ILE A 188 -30.41 -11.70 1.14
C ILE A 188 -29.00 -12.24 1.40
N SER A 189 -28.84 -13.55 1.50
CA SER A 189 -27.51 -14.17 1.70
C SER A 189 -26.57 -13.86 0.56
N VAL A 190 -27.02 -13.93 -0.68
CA VAL A 190 -26.26 -13.59 -1.88
C VAL A 190 -25.83 -12.12 -1.87
N ALA A 191 -26.74 -11.22 -1.54
CA ALA A 191 -26.42 -9.80 -1.42
C ALA A 191 -25.31 -9.55 -0.38
N LEU A 192 -25.37 -10.19 0.78
CA LEU A 192 -24.37 -10.06 1.83
C LEU A 192 -22.98 -10.56 1.41
N TYR A 193 -22.85 -11.51 0.51
CA TYR A 193 -21.57 -11.95 -0.01
C TYR A 193 -20.80 -10.80 -0.70
N ASN A 194 -21.47 -9.94 -1.45
CA ASN A 194 -20.81 -8.80 -2.12
C ASN A 194 -20.14 -7.86 -1.10
N THR A 195 -20.82 -7.55 0.02
CA THR A 195 -20.21 -6.75 1.10
C THR A 195 -19.04 -7.45 1.76
N ALA A 196 -19.18 -8.75 2.03
CA ALA A 196 -18.08 -9.54 2.61
C ALA A 196 -16.84 -9.54 1.71
N PHE A 197 -17.00 -9.75 0.40
CA PHE A 197 -15.90 -9.65 -0.57
C PHE A 197 -15.31 -8.26 -0.63
N GLY A 198 -16.12 -7.19 -0.61
CA GLY A 198 -15.65 -5.82 -0.56
C GLY A 198 -14.74 -5.56 0.65
N LEU A 199 -15.11 -6.06 1.83
CA LEU A 199 -14.31 -5.95 3.05
C LEU A 199 -13.03 -6.79 3.02
N ILE A 200 -13.10 -8.01 2.48
CA ILE A 200 -11.92 -8.89 2.32
C ILE A 200 -10.85 -8.24 1.43
N ILE A 201 -11.26 -7.47 0.42
CA ILE A 201 -10.33 -6.74 -0.45
C ILE A 201 -9.83 -5.46 0.23
N ALA A 202 -10.73 -4.72 0.87
CA ALA A 202 -10.43 -3.41 1.44
C ALA A 202 -9.46 -3.46 2.61
N ILE A 203 -9.64 -4.42 3.53
CA ILE A 203 -8.84 -4.51 4.75
C ILE A 203 -7.35 -4.71 4.43
N PRO A 204 -6.93 -5.73 3.65
CA PRO A 204 -5.53 -5.88 3.27
C PRO A 204 -5.01 -4.69 2.47
N SER A 205 -5.81 -4.17 1.52
CA SER A 205 -5.42 -3.01 0.71
C SER A 205 -5.10 -1.79 1.58
N LEU A 206 -5.93 -1.52 2.60
CA LEU A 206 -5.70 -0.42 3.54
C LEU A 206 -4.47 -0.63 4.41
N MET A 207 -4.27 -1.87 4.90
CA MET A 207 -3.09 -2.21 5.71
C MET A 207 -1.80 -2.00 4.92
N PHE A 208 -1.73 -2.52 3.69
CA PHE A 208 -0.56 -2.36 2.84
C PHE A 208 -0.37 -0.92 2.36
N TYR A 209 -1.44 -0.19 2.04
CA TYR A 209 -1.37 1.23 1.73
C TYR A 209 -0.70 2.02 2.87
N ARG A 210 -1.14 1.83 4.11
CA ARG A 210 -0.55 2.50 5.29
C ARG A 210 0.90 2.09 5.53
N TYR A 211 1.20 0.81 5.37
CA TYR A 211 2.57 0.31 5.50
C TYR A 211 3.51 0.96 4.47
N PHE A 212 3.13 0.95 3.19
CA PHE A 212 3.96 1.54 2.15
C PHE A 212 4.07 3.06 2.29
N ARG A 213 3.01 3.73 2.72
CA ARG A 213 3.04 5.16 3.00
C ARG A 213 4.08 5.49 4.06
N GLY A 214 4.07 4.78 5.18
CA GLY A 214 5.10 4.94 6.22
C GLY A 214 6.52 4.67 5.72
N ARG A 215 6.69 3.68 4.82
CA ARG A 215 8.01 3.44 4.19
C ARG A 215 8.48 4.58 3.29
N VAL A 216 7.57 5.20 2.55
CA VAL A 216 7.90 6.38 1.73
C VAL A 216 8.30 7.56 2.60
N ASP A 217 7.57 7.81 3.69
CA ASP A 217 7.88 8.87 4.65
C ASP A 217 9.26 8.67 5.31
N GLU A 218 9.62 7.43 5.65
CA GLU A 218 10.98 7.09 6.15
C GLU A 218 12.07 7.38 5.10
N PHE A 219 11.84 7.03 3.83
CA PHE A 219 12.79 7.33 2.75
C PHE A 219 12.91 8.83 2.50
N GLN A 220 11.81 9.56 2.55
CA GLN A 220 11.82 11.03 2.43
C GLN A 220 12.71 11.64 3.51
N LEU A 221 12.50 11.30 4.79
CA LEU A 221 13.32 11.79 5.88
C LEU A 221 14.81 11.43 5.69
N GLY A 222 15.11 10.20 5.27
CA GLY A 222 16.47 9.77 4.98
C GLY A 222 17.14 10.55 3.83
N MET A 223 16.38 10.91 2.81
CA MET A 223 16.83 11.74 1.69
C MET A 223 17.08 13.19 2.12
N GLU A 224 16.20 13.78 2.94
CA GLU A 224 16.37 15.11 3.50
C GLU A 224 17.63 15.19 4.37
N MET A 225 17.85 14.23 5.27
CA MET A 225 19.07 14.13 6.07
C MET A 225 20.32 13.97 5.21
N SER A 226 20.24 13.24 4.10
CA SER A 226 21.35 13.06 3.17
C SER A 226 21.69 14.35 2.43
N ALA A 227 20.66 15.09 2.01
CA ALA A 227 20.81 16.42 1.39
C ALA A 227 21.48 17.41 2.36
N GLU A 228 21.00 17.48 3.61
CA GLU A 228 21.57 18.36 4.64
C GLU A 228 23.05 18.06 4.92
N ARG A 229 23.45 16.80 4.94
CA ARG A 229 24.87 16.42 5.07
C ARG A 229 25.70 16.77 3.83
N MET A 230 25.08 16.73 2.64
CA MET A 230 25.77 16.96 1.38
C MET A 230 25.95 18.46 1.06
N VAL A 231 25.04 19.33 1.50
CA VAL A 231 25.10 20.80 1.24
C VAL A 231 26.43 21.41 1.69
N PRO A 232 26.86 21.33 2.95
CA PRO A 232 28.11 21.94 3.39
C PRO A 232 29.33 21.30 2.71
N HIS A 233 29.25 20.02 2.34
CA HIS A 233 30.29 19.33 1.64
C HIS A 233 30.48 19.85 0.20
N LEU A 234 29.40 20.08 -0.52
CA LEU A 234 29.42 20.61 -1.89
C LEU A 234 29.74 22.11 -1.93
N MET A 235 29.33 22.90 -0.93
CA MET A 235 29.65 24.32 -0.85
C MET A 235 31.16 24.59 -0.76
N ARG A 236 31.98 23.61 -0.44
CA ARG A 236 33.46 23.73 -0.49
C ARG A 236 34.00 23.93 -1.91
N PHE A 237 33.24 23.48 -2.92
CA PHE A 237 33.60 23.62 -4.33
C PHE A 237 33.01 24.89 -4.96
N ALA A 238 32.06 25.55 -4.28
CA ALA A 238 31.53 26.83 -4.73
C ALA A 238 32.57 27.92 -4.57
N VAL A 239 32.81 28.68 -5.64
CA VAL A 239 33.72 29.82 -5.60
C VAL A 239 33.07 30.89 -4.72
N ARG A 240 33.72 31.26 -3.61
CA ARG A 240 33.25 32.30 -2.73
C ARG A 240 33.18 33.62 -3.51
N THR A 241 31.98 34.18 -3.71
CA THR A 241 31.81 35.54 -4.14
C THR A 241 32.29 36.41 -2.98
N PRO A 242 33.27 37.35 -3.19
CA PRO A 242 33.62 38.29 -2.15
C PRO A 242 32.35 39.08 -1.77
N ALA A 243 32.08 39.14 -0.45
CA ALA A 243 30.97 39.94 0.05
C ALA A 243 31.13 41.37 -0.48
N THR A 244 30.17 41.81 -1.28
CA THR A 244 30.08 43.21 -1.67
C THR A 244 29.78 44.00 -0.40
N THR A 245 30.84 44.60 0.18
CA THR A 245 30.68 45.59 1.24
C THR A 245 29.99 46.81 0.63
N ALA A 246 28.70 46.96 0.97
CA ALA A 246 27.94 48.17 0.74
C ALA A 246 28.20 49.14 1.88
#